data_4dffa260048f47cd71ef9aa6325f6ab0
#
_entry.id   4dffa260048f47cd71ef9aa6325f6ab0
#
_cell.length_a   1.000
_cell.length_b   1.000
_cell.length_c   1.000
_cell.angle_alpha   90.00
_cell.angle_beta   90.00
_cell.angle_gamma   90.00
#
_symmetry.space_group_name_H-M   'P 1'
#
loop_
_entity.id
_entity.type
_entity.pdbx_description
1 polymer ?
#
loop_
_entity_poly.entity_id
_entity_poly.type
_entity_poly.pdbx_seq_one_letter_code
_entity_poly.pdbx_strand_id
1 'polypeptide(L)'
;MELKNKKLSMDEFLKIRDEVLKQWPTGAGIDLEDSAEYLRQVPESKSFPAKLRAAKEAGITLAQPRAGVALIDEHIELLNFLHKEGGADLLPSTIDSYTRQNKYNECERGITESRREGRSLLNGFPAVNHGVFGCRKVFESVSLPLQARHGTPDARLLSEIIHASGWTSNEGGGISYNIPYAKKVSLEKTIRDWQYCDRLAGYYEDQGVSLNREPFGPLTGTLVPPSMSNAVAIIEALLAAEQGVRNITVGYGQCGNIVQDVAAIRALEEQCTEYLKASGYNNVYLTTVFHQWMGGFPQDESQAFGVISLGAIAASLANATKVIVKTPHEAYGVPTKEANAQGIRATKMVLNLLQEQKMPLSIQQINESRMIKAETQCILGKVLELGKGDLALGTVRAFEAGVLDIPFAPSIHNAGKMMPARDNDGAIRYLDFGNVPFAEDIKDFNRGKLEERAMFEHRSVDFKMTIDDVYAVSKGGLIGRAESEPEAVKSLKKYTYKTE
;
A
#
# COMPACT_ATOMS: atom_id res chain seq x y z
N MET A 1 -11.71 -25.59 -10.90
CA MET A 1 -12.19 -24.62 -11.92
C MET A 1 -11.02 -23.72 -12.25
N GLU A 2 -10.74 -23.45 -13.52
CA GLU A 2 -9.64 -22.57 -13.92
C GLU A 2 -9.89 -21.14 -13.44
N LEU A 3 -8.83 -20.42 -13.00
CA LEU A 3 -8.94 -19.02 -12.58
C LEU A 3 -9.33 -18.14 -13.78
N LYS A 4 -10.32 -17.28 -13.60
CA LYS A 4 -10.76 -16.32 -14.62
C LYS A 4 -11.08 -14.96 -13.99
N ASN A 5 -10.77 -13.90 -14.71
CA ASN A 5 -11.25 -12.57 -14.39
C ASN A 5 -12.69 -12.39 -14.86
N LYS A 6 -13.62 -12.89 -14.05
CA LYS A 6 -15.05 -12.83 -14.35
C LYS A 6 -15.84 -12.54 -13.06
N LYS A 7 -16.83 -11.67 -13.14
CA LYS A 7 -17.74 -11.38 -12.04
C LYS A 7 -18.40 -12.66 -11.54
N LEU A 8 -18.29 -12.95 -10.25
CA LEU A 8 -18.98 -14.06 -9.61
C LEU A 8 -20.49 -13.86 -9.74
N SER A 9 -21.20 -14.91 -10.21
CA SER A 9 -22.66 -14.93 -10.16
C SER A 9 -23.14 -14.89 -8.70
N MET A 10 -24.40 -14.50 -8.48
CA MET A 10 -24.94 -14.50 -7.12
C MET A 10 -24.96 -15.89 -6.49
N ASP A 11 -25.27 -16.92 -7.27
CA ASP A 11 -25.29 -18.31 -6.78
C ASP A 11 -23.90 -18.77 -6.35
N GLU A 12 -22.85 -18.48 -7.15
CA GLU A 12 -21.46 -18.77 -6.81
C GLU A 12 -21.02 -18.00 -5.56
N PHE A 13 -21.33 -16.71 -5.49
CA PHE A 13 -21.00 -15.85 -4.35
C PHE A 13 -21.67 -16.36 -3.06
N LEU A 14 -22.97 -16.63 -3.08
CA LEU A 14 -23.70 -17.11 -1.90
C LEU A 14 -23.22 -18.49 -1.44
N LYS A 15 -22.90 -19.39 -2.37
CA LYS A 15 -22.33 -20.70 -2.02
C LYS A 15 -20.97 -20.56 -1.31
N ILE A 16 -20.08 -19.69 -1.81
CA ILE A 16 -18.80 -19.43 -1.15
C ILE A 16 -19.03 -18.78 0.21
N ARG A 17 -19.99 -17.84 0.29
CA ARG A 17 -20.34 -17.13 1.52
C ARG A 17 -20.74 -18.06 2.66
N ASP A 18 -21.53 -19.09 2.37
CA ASP A 18 -21.91 -20.09 3.37
C ASP A 18 -20.71 -20.79 4.02
N GLU A 19 -19.63 -21.00 3.28
CA GLU A 19 -18.39 -21.56 3.79
C GLU A 19 -17.57 -20.50 4.57
N VAL A 20 -17.55 -19.26 4.09
CA VAL A 20 -16.84 -18.15 4.72
C VAL A 20 -17.39 -17.83 6.09
N LEU A 21 -18.70 -17.73 6.23
CA LEU A 21 -19.35 -17.42 7.50
C LEU A 21 -19.15 -18.50 8.58
N LYS A 22 -18.87 -19.74 8.19
CA LYS A 22 -18.56 -20.86 9.10
C LYS A 22 -17.12 -20.89 9.60
N GLN A 23 -16.22 -20.04 9.07
CA GLN A 23 -14.81 -20.04 9.47
C GLN A 23 -14.61 -19.68 10.95
N TRP A 24 -15.50 -18.86 11.52
CA TRP A 24 -15.49 -18.47 12.92
C TRP A 24 -16.91 -18.15 13.43
N PRO A 25 -17.23 -18.40 14.72
CA PRO A 25 -18.60 -18.21 15.24
C PRO A 25 -19.18 -16.82 15.04
N THR A 26 -18.37 -15.77 14.97
CA THR A 26 -18.82 -14.38 14.76
C THR A 26 -19.35 -14.13 13.34
N GLY A 27 -19.12 -15.05 12.40
CA GLY A 27 -19.73 -15.02 11.07
C GLY A 27 -21.20 -15.44 11.09
N ALA A 28 -21.62 -16.20 12.13
CA ALA A 28 -23.00 -16.63 12.24
C ALA A 28 -23.94 -15.44 12.43
N GLY A 29 -25.03 -15.41 11.68
CA GLY A 29 -26.03 -14.34 11.77
C GLY A 29 -25.68 -13.04 11.03
N ILE A 30 -24.62 -13.01 10.21
CA ILE A 30 -24.40 -11.89 9.29
C ILE A 30 -25.36 -12.05 8.10
N ASP A 31 -26.35 -11.17 8.03
CA ASP A 31 -27.27 -11.09 6.91
C ASP A 31 -26.86 -9.97 5.95
N LEU A 32 -27.01 -10.18 4.63
CA LEU A 32 -26.62 -9.21 3.61
C LEU A 32 -27.60 -8.04 3.51
N GLU A 33 -28.90 -8.30 3.65
CA GLU A 33 -29.92 -7.27 3.53
C GLU A 33 -29.90 -6.36 4.76
N ASP A 34 -29.83 -6.94 5.98
CA ASP A 34 -29.66 -6.19 7.22
C ASP A 34 -28.38 -5.35 7.22
N SER A 35 -27.29 -5.92 6.69
CA SER A 35 -26.01 -5.20 6.57
C SER A 35 -26.10 -4.04 5.57
N ALA A 36 -26.77 -4.23 4.43
CA ALA A 36 -27.00 -3.18 3.45
C ALA A 36 -27.91 -2.08 4.01
N GLU A 37 -28.95 -2.44 4.76
CA GLU A 37 -29.83 -1.49 5.44
C GLU A 37 -29.05 -0.63 6.45
N TYR A 38 -28.22 -1.26 7.29
CA TYR A 38 -27.39 -0.54 8.24
C TYR A 38 -26.39 0.40 7.53
N LEU A 39 -25.74 -0.07 6.45
CA LEU A 39 -24.80 0.73 5.67
C LEU A 39 -25.48 1.94 4.99
N ARG A 40 -26.72 1.82 4.52
CA ARG A 40 -27.48 2.96 3.96
C ARG A 40 -27.75 4.06 4.99
N GLN A 41 -27.77 3.72 6.28
CA GLN A 41 -27.96 4.67 7.39
C GLN A 41 -26.64 5.33 7.82
N VAL A 42 -25.48 4.90 7.29
CA VAL A 42 -24.19 5.52 7.61
C VAL A 42 -24.19 6.97 7.12
N PRO A 43 -23.94 7.94 8.02
CA PRO A 43 -23.92 9.34 7.61
C PRO A 43 -22.76 9.62 6.64
N GLU A 44 -22.97 10.52 5.71
CA GLU A 44 -21.97 10.88 4.69
C GLU A 44 -20.64 11.28 5.30
N SER A 45 -20.65 11.95 6.45
CA SER A 45 -19.45 12.33 7.22
C SER A 45 -18.61 11.13 7.67
N LYS A 46 -19.17 9.93 7.74
CA LYS A 46 -18.51 8.66 8.05
C LYS A 46 -18.32 7.75 6.83
N SER A 47 -18.72 8.20 5.65
CA SER A 47 -18.49 7.49 4.39
C SER A 47 -17.08 7.74 3.89
N PHE A 48 -16.29 6.67 3.80
CA PHE A 48 -14.91 6.76 3.31
C PHE A 48 -14.86 7.20 1.84
N PRO A 49 -15.65 6.60 0.91
CA PRO A 49 -15.69 7.05 -0.49
C PRO A 49 -16.11 8.52 -0.64
N ALA A 50 -17.12 8.97 0.11
CA ALA A 50 -17.57 10.37 0.05
C ALA A 50 -16.46 11.33 0.49
N LYS A 51 -15.76 11.00 1.59
CA LYS A 51 -14.64 11.80 2.10
C LYS A 51 -13.49 11.89 1.09
N LEU A 52 -13.13 10.77 0.43
CA LEU A 52 -12.09 10.75 -0.60
C LEU A 52 -12.50 11.56 -1.83
N ARG A 53 -13.75 11.45 -2.25
CA ARG A 53 -14.28 12.22 -3.39
C ARG A 53 -14.20 13.72 -3.14
N ALA A 54 -14.72 14.16 -2.00
CA ALA A 54 -14.66 15.57 -1.61
C ALA A 54 -13.22 16.10 -1.53
N ALA A 55 -12.30 15.31 -0.99
CA ALA A 55 -10.89 15.68 -0.91
C ALA A 55 -10.24 15.84 -2.30
N LYS A 56 -10.50 14.87 -3.21
CA LYS A 56 -9.98 14.91 -4.58
C LYS A 56 -10.52 16.11 -5.35
N GLU A 57 -11.81 16.39 -5.25
CA GLU A 57 -12.45 17.53 -5.90
C GLU A 57 -11.94 18.88 -5.36
N ALA A 58 -11.63 18.94 -4.07
CA ALA A 58 -11.03 20.12 -3.42
C ALA A 58 -9.52 20.25 -3.63
N GLY A 59 -8.85 19.24 -4.20
CA GLY A 59 -7.38 19.22 -4.34
C GLY A 59 -6.65 19.14 -3.00
N ILE A 60 -7.24 18.46 -2.00
CA ILE A 60 -6.71 18.32 -0.64
C ILE A 60 -6.18 16.91 -0.43
N THR A 61 -5.00 16.78 0.17
CA THR A 61 -4.45 15.48 0.58
C THR A 61 -4.84 15.19 2.04
N LEU A 62 -5.58 14.10 2.27
CA LEU A 62 -6.00 13.66 3.61
C LEU A 62 -4.89 12.85 4.31
N ALA A 63 -4.70 13.06 5.62
CA ALA A 63 -3.75 12.32 6.44
C ALA A 63 -4.44 11.15 7.16
N GLN A 64 -3.92 9.92 6.97
CA GLN A 64 -4.38 8.71 7.64
C GLN A 64 -3.23 8.00 8.34
N PRO A 65 -3.26 7.82 9.67
CA PRO A 65 -2.24 7.04 10.39
C PRO A 65 -2.42 5.53 10.22
N ARG A 66 -1.54 4.75 10.86
CA ARG A 66 -1.67 3.30 11.06
C ARG A 66 -1.70 3.02 12.55
N ALA A 67 -2.77 2.45 13.05
CA ALA A 67 -2.91 2.14 14.47
C ALA A 67 -3.97 1.05 14.70
N GLY A 68 -3.78 0.28 15.78
CA GLY A 68 -4.72 -0.73 16.24
C GLY A 68 -4.24 -1.37 17.54
N VAL A 69 -5.17 -1.68 18.44
CA VAL A 69 -4.93 -2.37 19.72
C VAL A 69 -5.99 -3.40 19.99
N ALA A 70 -5.71 -4.35 20.91
CA ALA A 70 -6.50 -5.56 21.10
C ALA A 70 -7.92 -5.34 21.63
N LEU A 71 -8.11 -4.40 22.56
CA LEU A 71 -9.37 -4.25 23.30
C LEU A 71 -10.20 -3.13 22.71
N ILE A 72 -11.52 -3.32 22.66
CA ILE A 72 -12.47 -2.42 22.00
C ILE A 72 -12.39 -1.00 22.59
N ASP A 73 -12.45 -0.86 23.91
CA ASP A 73 -12.49 0.45 24.56
C ASP A 73 -11.15 1.19 24.41
N GLU A 74 -10.04 0.49 24.54
CA GLU A 74 -8.70 1.05 24.25
C GLU A 74 -8.55 1.45 22.78
N HIS A 75 -9.13 0.67 21.86
CA HIS A 75 -9.10 0.99 20.45
C HIS A 75 -9.91 2.25 20.13
N ILE A 76 -11.09 2.39 20.74
CA ILE A 76 -11.91 3.61 20.65
C ILE A 76 -11.15 4.82 21.19
N GLU A 77 -10.50 4.69 22.36
CA GLU A 77 -9.68 5.75 22.94
C GLU A 77 -8.54 6.16 21.99
N LEU A 78 -7.80 5.18 21.46
CA LEU A 78 -6.72 5.39 20.50
C LEU A 78 -7.19 6.17 19.26
N LEU A 79 -8.28 5.73 18.63
CA LEU A 79 -8.79 6.37 17.43
C LEU A 79 -9.26 7.81 17.69
N ASN A 80 -9.97 8.04 18.80
CA ASN A 80 -10.38 9.39 19.20
C ASN A 80 -9.19 10.29 19.53
N PHE A 81 -8.12 9.75 20.16
CA PHE A 81 -6.88 10.47 20.39
C PHE A 81 -6.19 10.88 19.08
N LEU A 82 -6.09 9.98 18.13
CA LEU A 82 -5.49 10.28 16.81
C LEU A 82 -6.28 11.34 16.04
N HIS A 83 -7.61 11.33 16.17
CA HIS A 83 -8.45 12.39 15.60
C HIS A 83 -8.23 13.73 16.31
N LYS A 84 -8.41 13.79 17.63
CA LYS A 84 -8.46 15.04 18.40
C LYS A 84 -7.07 15.66 18.60
N GLU A 85 -6.08 14.85 18.98
CA GLU A 85 -4.73 15.29 19.29
C GLU A 85 -3.78 15.21 18.09
N GLY A 86 -3.99 14.23 17.20
CA GLY A 86 -3.20 14.08 15.97
C GLY A 86 -3.71 14.92 14.82
N GLY A 87 -5.02 15.16 14.75
CA GLY A 87 -5.67 15.82 13.61
C GLY A 87 -5.83 14.90 12.40
N ALA A 88 -5.96 13.58 12.60
CA ALA A 88 -6.23 12.63 11.52
C ALA A 88 -7.50 12.98 10.76
N ASP A 89 -7.49 12.86 9.44
CA ASP A 89 -8.65 13.10 8.58
C ASP A 89 -9.46 11.82 8.31
N LEU A 90 -8.80 10.68 8.38
CA LEU A 90 -9.33 9.33 8.21
C LEU A 90 -8.77 8.43 9.32
N LEU A 91 -9.58 7.48 9.81
CA LEU A 91 -9.17 6.59 10.88
C LEU A 91 -8.80 5.20 10.33
N PRO A 92 -7.70 4.61 10.81
CA PRO A 92 -7.34 3.23 10.51
C PRO A 92 -7.94 2.29 11.54
N SER A 93 -8.12 1.04 11.17
CA SER A 93 -8.09 -0.07 12.12
C SER A 93 -7.10 -1.09 11.60
N THR A 94 -5.87 -1.03 12.11
CA THR A 94 -4.84 -2.02 11.76
C THR A 94 -5.20 -3.34 12.42
N ILE A 95 -5.40 -4.37 11.62
CA ILE A 95 -5.79 -5.71 12.06
C ILE A 95 -4.56 -6.43 12.62
N ASP A 96 -4.75 -7.19 13.69
CA ASP A 96 -3.69 -7.93 14.37
C ASP A 96 -3.10 -9.07 13.52
N SER A 97 -1.89 -9.52 13.88
CA SER A 97 -1.14 -10.50 13.11
C SER A 97 -1.75 -11.91 13.10
N TYR A 98 -2.52 -12.31 14.12
CA TYR A 98 -3.19 -13.61 14.14
C TYR A 98 -4.42 -13.59 13.22
N THR A 99 -5.25 -12.55 13.28
CA THR A 99 -6.38 -12.36 12.36
C THR A 99 -5.90 -12.35 10.90
N ARG A 100 -4.76 -11.69 10.61
CA ARG A 100 -4.18 -11.68 9.25
C ARG A 100 -3.81 -13.07 8.73
N GLN A 101 -3.59 -14.04 9.61
CA GLN A 101 -3.26 -15.42 9.29
C GLN A 101 -4.44 -16.37 9.48
N ASN A 102 -5.65 -15.86 9.76
CA ASN A 102 -6.85 -16.60 10.09
C ASN A 102 -6.67 -17.55 11.31
N LYS A 103 -5.80 -17.16 12.26
CA LYS A 103 -5.52 -17.87 13.51
C LYS A 103 -6.39 -17.31 14.64
N TYR A 104 -7.70 -17.51 14.53
CA TYR A 104 -8.68 -16.89 15.43
C TYR A 104 -8.61 -17.43 16.85
N ASN A 105 -8.21 -18.70 17.05
CA ASN A 105 -8.02 -19.28 18.38
C ASN A 105 -6.88 -18.60 19.14
N GLU A 106 -5.74 -18.37 18.47
CA GLU A 106 -4.58 -17.66 19.03
C GLU A 106 -4.94 -16.21 19.34
N CYS A 107 -5.73 -15.60 18.46
CA CYS A 107 -6.26 -14.25 18.64
C CYS A 107 -7.12 -14.14 19.90
N GLU A 108 -8.05 -15.11 20.13
CA GLU A 108 -8.92 -15.15 21.32
C GLU A 108 -8.12 -15.25 22.63
N ARG A 109 -7.05 -16.06 22.62
CA ARG A 109 -6.12 -16.12 23.76
C ARG A 109 -5.44 -14.76 23.99
N GLY A 110 -4.96 -14.10 22.92
CA GLY A 110 -4.34 -12.78 23.02
C GLY A 110 -5.30 -11.70 23.56
N ILE A 111 -6.59 -11.74 23.20
CA ILE A 111 -7.63 -10.87 23.76
C ILE A 111 -7.80 -11.14 25.27
N THR A 112 -7.92 -12.42 25.64
CA THR A 112 -8.11 -12.84 27.03
C THR A 112 -6.92 -12.42 27.90
N GLU A 113 -5.70 -12.62 27.40
CA GLU A 113 -4.48 -12.20 28.08
C GLU A 113 -4.37 -10.67 28.18
N SER A 114 -4.75 -9.94 27.11
CA SER A 114 -4.79 -8.47 27.13
C SER A 114 -5.73 -7.93 28.21
N ARG A 115 -6.90 -8.53 28.37
CA ARG A 115 -7.84 -8.18 29.45
C ARG A 115 -7.26 -8.43 30.84
N ARG A 116 -6.59 -9.57 31.03
CA ARG A 116 -5.96 -9.91 32.31
C ARG A 116 -4.83 -8.97 32.69
N GLU A 117 -4.02 -8.57 31.72
CA GLU A 117 -2.86 -7.70 31.92
C GLU A 117 -3.23 -6.21 31.94
N GLY A 118 -4.46 -5.84 31.56
CA GLY A 118 -4.91 -4.44 31.46
C GLY A 118 -4.15 -3.64 30.40
N ARG A 119 -3.67 -4.31 29.33
CA ARG A 119 -2.96 -3.68 28.21
C ARG A 119 -3.03 -4.53 26.96
N SER A 120 -2.97 -3.91 25.79
CA SER A 120 -2.93 -4.64 24.52
C SER A 120 -1.66 -5.49 24.40
N LEU A 121 -1.84 -6.80 24.13
CA LEU A 121 -0.77 -7.75 23.81
C LEU A 121 -0.79 -8.14 22.32
N LEU A 122 -1.78 -7.68 21.56
CA LEU A 122 -1.82 -7.84 20.10
C LEU A 122 -1.35 -6.54 19.42
N ASN A 123 -0.74 -6.70 18.26
CA ASN A 123 -0.22 -5.59 17.47
C ASN A 123 -1.27 -4.97 16.51
N GLY A 124 -2.55 -5.09 16.86
CA GLY A 124 -3.66 -4.59 16.06
C GLY A 124 -5.00 -4.97 16.65
N PHE A 125 -6.08 -4.60 15.96
CA PHE A 125 -7.46 -4.84 16.35
C PHE A 125 -7.96 -6.18 15.80
N PRO A 126 -8.41 -7.11 16.65
CA PRO A 126 -8.86 -8.44 16.25
C PRO A 126 -10.33 -8.43 15.82
N ALA A 127 -10.61 -7.77 14.68
CA ALA A 127 -11.97 -7.51 14.22
C ALA A 127 -12.83 -8.76 14.07
N VAL A 128 -12.25 -9.87 13.58
CA VAL A 128 -13.00 -11.13 13.41
C VAL A 128 -13.46 -11.69 14.75
N ASN A 129 -12.58 -11.70 15.77
CA ASN A 129 -12.95 -12.20 17.09
C ASN A 129 -13.96 -11.30 17.82
N HIS A 130 -13.86 -9.99 17.64
CA HIS A 130 -14.84 -9.06 18.19
C HIS A 130 -16.19 -9.08 17.45
N GLY A 131 -16.21 -9.57 16.21
CA GLY A 131 -17.40 -9.72 15.38
C GLY A 131 -18.08 -8.38 15.06
N VAL A 132 -19.26 -8.48 14.47
CA VAL A 132 -20.05 -7.30 14.05
C VAL A 132 -20.37 -6.39 15.24
N PHE A 133 -20.75 -6.95 16.39
CA PHE A 133 -21.07 -6.14 17.58
C PHE A 133 -19.91 -5.27 18.04
N GLY A 134 -18.71 -5.86 18.19
CA GLY A 134 -17.53 -5.11 18.64
C GLY A 134 -17.05 -4.09 17.60
N CYS A 135 -17.03 -4.46 16.32
CA CYS A 135 -16.64 -3.55 15.23
C CYS A 135 -17.65 -2.39 15.06
N ARG A 136 -18.96 -2.64 15.25
CA ARG A 136 -20.00 -1.61 15.21
C ARG A 136 -19.88 -0.64 16.38
N LYS A 137 -19.59 -1.15 17.60
CA LYS A 137 -19.30 -0.30 18.78
C LYS A 137 -18.14 0.66 18.50
N VAL A 138 -17.05 0.18 17.86
CA VAL A 138 -15.93 1.05 17.45
C VAL A 138 -16.40 2.09 16.45
N PHE A 139 -17.11 1.67 15.40
CA PHE A 139 -17.59 2.58 14.35
C PHE A 139 -18.52 3.67 14.89
N GLU A 140 -19.45 3.33 15.76
CA GLU A 140 -20.41 4.27 16.36
C GLU A 140 -19.73 5.28 17.29
N SER A 141 -18.64 4.87 17.96
CA SER A 141 -17.91 5.68 18.95
C SER A 141 -16.90 6.68 18.35
N VAL A 142 -16.71 6.68 17.03
CA VAL A 142 -15.80 7.62 16.34
C VAL A 142 -16.59 8.47 15.36
N SER A 143 -16.07 9.66 15.02
CA SER A 143 -16.77 10.63 14.16
C SER A 143 -16.27 10.64 12.71
N LEU A 144 -15.13 9.99 12.43
CA LEU A 144 -14.51 9.95 11.11
C LEU A 144 -14.69 8.59 10.44
N PRO A 145 -14.57 8.51 9.10
CA PRO A 145 -14.60 7.25 8.37
C PRO A 145 -13.51 6.29 8.82
N LEU A 146 -13.85 4.99 8.92
CA LEU A 146 -12.95 3.90 9.27
C LEU A 146 -12.55 3.07 8.05
N GLN A 147 -11.28 2.65 8.03
CA GLN A 147 -10.75 1.67 7.07
C GLN A 147 -10.06 0.52 7.80
N ALA A 148 -10.37 -0.72 7.41
CA ALA A 148 -9.58 -1.87 7.80
C ALA A 148 -8.25 -1.88 7.02
N ARG A 149 -7.14 -1.97 7.75
CA ARG A 149 -5.78 -2.01 7.21
C ARG A 149 -5.06 -3.27 7.69
N HIS A 150 -4.63 -4.10 6.77
CA HIS A 150 -4.11 -5.41 7.14
C HIS A 150 -3.03 -5.93 6.18
N GLY A 151 -2.81 -7.19 6.09
CA GLY A 151 -1.92 -7.90 5.19
C GLY A 151 -2.41 -9.35 5.09
N THR A 152 -3.73 -9.52 4.91
CA THR A 152 -4.41 -10.81 4.99
C THR A 152 -4.58 -11.42 3.61
N PRO A 153 -3.94 -12.56 3.30
CA PRO A 153 -4.14 -13.25 2.01
C PRO A 153 -5.58 -13.71 1.78
N ASP A 154 -6.27 -14.19 2.83
CA ASP A 154 -7.69 -14.55 2.79
C ASP A 154 -8.48 -13.64 3.76
N ALA A 155 -9.02 -12.55 3.23
CA ALA A 155 -9.74 -11.53 3.99
C ALA A 155 -11.26 -11.68 3.91
N ARG A 156 -11.80 -12.82 3.47
CA ARG A 156 -13.24 -12.97 3.18
C ARG A 156 -14.10 -12.76 4.40
N LEU A 157 -13.86 -13.47 5.50
CA LEU A 157 -14.63 -13.29 6.74
C LEU A 157 -14.42 -11.92 7.37
N LEU A 158 -13.19 -11.39 7.33
CA LEU A 158 -12.92 -10.03 7.79
C LEU A 158 -13.75 -9.00 7.01
N SER A 159 -13.84 -9.12 5.69
CA SER A 159 -14.64 -8.22 4.84
C SER A 159 -16.14 -8.28 5.18
N GLU A 160 -16.68 -9.48 5.43
CA GLU A 160 -18.07 -9.65 5.87
C GLU A 160 -18.34 -8.88 7.18
N ILE A 161 -17.49 -9.07 8.19
CA ILE A 161 -17.66 -8.47 9.52
C ILE A 161 -17.54 -6.95 9.48
N ILE A 162 -16.50 -6.41 8.84
CA ILE A 162 -16.28 -4.95 8.84
C ILE A 162 -17.37 -4.21 8.08
N HIS A 163 -17.80 -4.73 6.92
CA HIS A 163 -18.87 -4.08 6.16
C HIS A 163 -20.22 -4.17 6.88
N ALA A 164 -20.56 -5.32 7.44
CA ALA A 164 -21.76 -5.45 8.29
C ALA A 164 -21.73 -4.54 9.53
N SER A 165 -20.55 -4.03 9.89
CA SER A 165 -20.37 -3.10 11.02
C SER A 165 -20.36 -1.61 10.62
N GLY A 166 -20.61 -1.28 9.35
CA GLY A 166 -20.65 0.10 8.86
C GLY A 166 -19.32 0.65 8.36
N TRP A 167 -18.25 -0.16 8.33
CA TRP A 167 -16.96 0.32 7.80
C TRP A 167 -17.01 0.31 6.27
N THR A 168 -16.85 1.50 5.69
CA THR A 168 -17.05 1.71 4.25
C THR A 168 -15.75 1.66 3.44
N SER A 169 -14.67 1.13 4.00
CA SER A 169 -13.41 0.93 3.29
C SER A 169 -12.64 -0.30 3.77
N ASN A 170 -12.07 -1.04 2.81
CA ASN A 170 -11.22 -2.19 3.02
C ASN A 170 -9.98 -2.12 2.12
N GLU A 171 -8.79 -2.26 2.73
CA GLU A 171 -7.51 -2.26 2.04
C GLU A 171 -7.09 -3.67 1.65
N GLY A 172 -6.33 -3.80 0.57
CA GLY A 172 -5.65 -5.02 0.17
C GLY A 172 -6.11 -5.63 -1.14
N GLY A 173 -5.40 -6.65 -1.57
CA GLY A 173 -5.65 -7.36 -2.80
C GLY A 173 -4.99 -8.73 -2.83
N GLY A 174 -5.36 -9.55 -3.79
CA GLY A 174 -4.91 -10.94 -3.88
C GLY A 174 -3.44 -11.10 -4.23
N ILE A 175 -2.83 -10.07 -4.80
CA ILE A 175 -1.41 -10.04 -5.17
C ILE A 175 -0.62 -9.35 -4.06
N SER A 176 -0.99 -8.11 -3.75
CA SER A 176 -0.28 -7.24 -2.83
C SER A 176 -0.26 -7.76 -1.39
N TYR A 177 -1.25 -8.56 -0.98
CA TYR A 177 -1.29 -9.21 0.32
C TYR A 177 -0.87 -10.70 0.29
N ASN A 178 -0.41 -11.20 -0.86
CA ASN A 178 0.22 -12.50 -0.97
C ASN A 178 1.74 -12.37 -1.10
N ILE A 179 2.21 -11.89 -2.24
CA ILE A 179 3.62 -11.95 -2.65
C ILE A 179 4.58 -11.40 -1.59
N PRO A 180 4.35 -10.21 -1.00
CA PRO A 180 5.25 -9.66 0.01
C PRO A 180 5.09 -10.26 1.41
N TYR A 181 4.00 -10.95 1.71
CA TYR A 181 3.66 -11.36 3.09
C TYR A 181 3.60 -12.86 3.31
N ALA A 182 3.26 -13.64 2.27
CA ALA A 182 3.01 -15.07 2.40
C ALA A 182 4.08 -15.90 1.67
N LYS A 183 4.67 -16.89 2.39
CA LYS A 183 5.72 -17.73 1.81
C LYS A 183 5.18 -18.80 0.86
N LYS A 184 4.05 -19.45 1.21
CA LYS A 184 3.57 -20.69 0.57
C LYS A 184 2.09 -20.63 0.14
N VAL A 185 1.45 -19.47 0.24
CA VAL A 185 0.04 -19.36 -0.16
C VAL A 185 -0.02 -19.21 -1.67
N SER A 186 -0.86 -20.04 -2.33
CA SER A 186 -1.05 -19.99 -3.78
C SER A 186 -1.60 -18.63 -4.21
N LEU A 187 -0.97 -18.03 -5.22
CA LEU A 187 -1.43 -16.75 -5.79
C LEU A 187 -2.81 -16.90 -6.44
N GLU A 188 -3.05 -18.03 -7.12
CA GLU A 188 -4.37 -18.34 -7.69
C GLU A 188 -5.46 -18.35 -6.60
N LYS A 189 -5.17 -18.98 -5.44
CA LYS A 189 -6.11 -19.00 -4.31
C LYS A 189 -6.40 -17.60 -3.80
N THR A 190 -5.38 -16.79 -3.58
CA THR A 190 -5.59 -15.45 -3.01
C THR A 190 -6.31 -14.51 -3.98
N ILE A 191 -6.06 -14.62 -5.28
CA ILE A 191 -6.84 -13.87 -6.27
C ILE A 191 -8.32 -14.27 -6.20
N ARG A 192 -8.65 -15.57 -6.08
CA ARG A 192 -10.05 -16.03 -5.90
C ARG A 192 -10.67 -15.53 -4.61
N ASP A 193 -9.93 -15.59 -3.50
CA ASP A 193 -10.42 -15.12 -2.20
C ASP A 193 -10.72 -13.61 -2.25
N TRP A 194 -9.89 -12.83 -2.96
CA TRP A 194 -10.11 -11.41 -3.13
C TRP A 194 -11.17 -11.07 -4.18
N GLN A 195 -11.39 -11.90 -5.20
CA GLN A 195 -12.56 -11.79 -6.06
C GLN A 195 -13.86 -11.88 -5.25
N TYR A 196 -13.89 -12.72 -4.21
CA TYR A 196 -15.01 -12.76 -3.27
C TYR A 196 -15.16 -11.45 -2.50
N CYS A 197 -14.08 -10.91 -1.91
CA CYS A 197 -14.11 -9.65 -1.18
C CYS A 197 -14.59 -8.49 -2.06
N ASP A 198 -14.11 -8.44 -3.30
CA ASP A 198 -14.51 -7.43 -4.27
C ASP A 198 -15.97 -7.63 -4.74
N ARG A 199 -16.43 -8.90 -4.88
CA ARG A 199 -17.83 -9.19 -5.20
C ARG A 199 -18.76 -8.79 -4.07
N LEU A 200 -18.36 -8.97 -2.80
CA LEU A 200 -19.11 -8.48 -1.65
C LEU A 200 -19.25 -6.95 -1.70
N ALA A 201 -18.15 -6.23 -1.97
CA ALA A 201 -18.20 -4.78 -2.15
C ALA A 201 -19.10 -4.39 -3.34
N GLY A 202 -18.99 -5.09 -4.47
CA GLY A 202 -19.84 -4.90 -5.65
C GLY A 202 -21.32 -5.23 -5.37
N TYR A 203 -21.62 -6.19 -4.49
CA TYR A 203 -23.00 -6.44 -4.04
C TYR A 203 -23.56 -5.20 -3.33
N TYR A 204 -22.84 -4.63 -2.38
CA TYR A 204 -23.28 -3.42 -1.68
C TYR A 204 -23.41 -2.20 -2.62
N GLU A 205 -22.53 -2.05 -3.58
CA GLU A 205 -22.66 -1.03 -4.64
C GLU A 205 -23.95 -1.23 -5.46
N ASP A 206 -24.31 -2.47 -5.78
CA ASP A 206 -25.57 -2.81 -6.46
C ASP A 206 -26.79 -2.50 -5.58
N GLN A 207 -26.65 -2.46 -4.25
CA GLN A 207 -27.65 -2.05 -3.26
C GLN A 207 -27.66 -0.53 -2.95
N GLY A 208 -26.89 0.26 -3.71
CA GLY A 208 -26.80 1.71 -3.53
C GLY A 208 -25.89 2.16 -2.39
N VAL A 209 -25.05 1.27 -1.87
CA VAL A 209 -24.06 1.58 -0.83
C VAL A 209 -22.67 1.65 -1.42
N SER A 210 -22.05 2.82 -1.38
CA SER A 210 -20.68 2.99 -1.87
C SER A 210 -19.64 2.48 -0.88
N LEU A 211 -18.80 1.54 -1.31
CA LEU A 211 -17.66 1.04 -0.56
C LEU A 211 -16.35 1.32 -1.28
N ASN A 212 -15.35 1.80 -0.54
CA ASN A 212 -14.01 1.99 -1.08
C ASN A 212 -13.18 0.72 -0.98
N ARG A 213 -12.62 0.29 -2.11
CA ARG A 213 -11.56 -0.72 -2.14
C ARG A 213 -10.22 -0.02 -2.41
N GLU A 214 -9.23 -0.41 -1.65
CA GLU A 214 -7.88 0.12 -1.75
C GLU A 214 -6.90 -1.01 -1.99
N PRO A 215 -6.68 -1.43 -3.26
CA PRO A 215 -5.60 -2.35 -3.57
C PRO A 215 -4.26 -1.79 -3.09
N PHE A 216 -3.52 -2.60 -2.32
CA PHE A 216 -2.27 -2.18 -1.72
C PHE A 216 -1.11 -2.29 -2.74
N GLY A 217 -1.00 -1.31 -3.66
CA GLY A 217 0.01 -1.31 -4.71
C GLY A 217 1.48 -1.23 -4.26
N PRO A 218 1.83 -0.58 -3.12
CA PRO A 218 3.25 -0.34 -2.78
C PRO A 218 4.10 -1.57 -2.51
N LEU A 219 3.52 -2.75 -2.31
CA LEU A 219 4.22 -4.04 -2.24
C LEU A 219 5.32 -4.11 -1.16
N THR A 220 5.19 -3.43 -0.06
CA THR A 220 6.10 -3.42 1.11
C THR A 220 7.59 -3.40 0.77
N GLY A 221 7.96 -2.97 -0.42
CA GLY A 221 9.33 -3.07 -0.88
C GLY A 221 10.10 -1.79 -0.68
N THR A 222 11.24 -1.94 -0.05
CA THR A 222 12.34 -1.03 -0.29
C THR A 222 12.81 -1.28 -1.72
N LEU A 223 12.99 -0.21 -2.49
CA LEU A 223 13.52 -0.26 -3.87
C LEU A 223 12.63 -1.01 -4.89
N VAL A 224 11.31 -1.08 -4.71
CA VAL A 224 10.44 -1.59 -5.78
C VAL A 224 10.38 -0.56 -6.90
N PRO A 225 10.73 -0.93 -8.15
CA PRO A 225 10.62 0.01 -9.27
C PRO A 225 9.18 0.50 -9.44
N PRO A 226 8.96 1.81 -9.68
CA PRO A 226 7.62 2.39 -9.80
C PRO A 226 6.73 1.68 -10.81
N SER A 227 7.26 1.28 -11.96
CA SER A 227 6.52 0.59 -13.01
C SER A 227 6.01 -0.78 -12.56
N MET A 228 6.78 -1.52 -11.76
CA MET A 228 6.36 -2.80 -11.19
C MET A 228 5.23 -2.61 -10.17
N SER A 229 5.36 -1.62 -9.29
CA SER A 229 4.32 -1.25 -8.32
C SER A 229 3.03 -0.81 -9.02
N ASN A 230 3.14 0.07 -10.02
CA ASN A 230 2.01 0.57 -10.78
C ASN A 230 1.31 -0.54 -11.57
N ALA A 231 2.05 -1.45 -12.18
CA ALA A 231 1.46 -2.59 -12.90
C ALA A 231 0.59 -3.46 -11.97
N VAL A 232 1.07 -3.80 -10.77
CA VAL A 232 0.29 -4.58 -9.80
C VAL A 232 -0.94 -3.81 -9.32
N ALA A 233 -0.81 -2.51 -9.02
CA ALA A 233 -1.94 -1.69 -8.59
C ALA A 233 -3.04 -1.59 -9.67
N ILE A 234 -2.66 -1.44 -10.94
CA ILE A 234 -3.59 -1.43 -12.08
C ILE A 234 -4.27 -2.79 -12.25
N ILE A 235 -3.52 -3.90 -12.16
CA ILE A 235 -4.09 -5.24 -12.23
C ILE A 235 -5.16 -5.43 -11.14
N GLU A 236 -4.85 -5.12 -9.89
CA GLU A 236 -5.79 -5.28 -8.78
C GLU A 236 -7.01 -4.37 -8.92
N ALA A 237 -6.84 -3.14 -9.42
CA ALA A 237 -7.96 -2.25 -9.71
C ALA A 237 -8.91 -2.83 -10.78
N LEU A 238 -8.37 -3.41 -11.84
CA LEU A 238 -9.17 -4.06 -12.90
C LEU A 238 -9.88 -5.32 -12.40
N LEU A 239 -9.20 -6.14 -11.56
CA LEU A 239 -9.81 -7.32 -10.93
C LEU A 239 -10.98 -6.92 -10.02
N ALA A 240 -10.83 -5.85 -9.23
CA ALA A 240 -11.89 -5.33 -8.37
C ALA A 240 -13.07 -4.74 -9.17
N ALA A 241 -12.78 -3.97 -10.22
CA ALA A 241 -13.81 -3.37 -11.09
C ALA A 241 -14.66 -4.44 -11.78
N GLU A 242 -14.08 -5.58 -12.21
CA GLU A 242 -14.83 -6.72 -12.78
C GLU A 242 -15.85 -7.26 -11.78
N GLN A 243 -15.56 -7.27 -10.48
CA GLN A 243 -16.49 -7.75 -9.45
C GLN A 243 -17.58 -6.74 -9.09
N GLY A 244 -17.56 -5.53 -9.68
CA GLY A 244 -18.59 -4.50 -9.49
C GLY A 244 -18.21 -3.38 -8.53
N VAL A 245 -16.96 -3.30 -8.10
CA VAL A 245 -16.45 -2.20 -7.27
C VAL A 245 -16.42 -0.89 -8.07
N ARG A 246 -16.96 0.19 -7.51
CA ARG A 246 -17.07 1.50 -8.19
C ARG A 246 -16.22 2.60 -7.55
N ASN A 247 -15.71 2.41 -6.34
CA ASN A 247 -14.83 3.36 -5.68
C ASN A 247 -13.50 2.67 -5.37
N ILE A 248 -12.45 3.03 -6.12
CA ILE A 248 -11.14 2.38 -6.02
C ILE A 248 -10.07 3.43 -5.70
N THR A 249 -9.21 3.11 -4.73
CA THR A 249 -8.03 3.90 -4.38
C THR A 249 -6.79 3.12 -4.74
N VAL A 250 -6.03 3.58 -5.73
CA VAL A 250 -4.75 2.94 -6.10
C VAL A 250 -3.60 3.56 -5.33
N GLY A 251 -2.64 2.73 -4.93
CA GLY A 251 -1.58 3.10 -4.01
C GLY A 251 -0.17 3.05 -4.60
N TYR A 252 0.66 3.97 -4.15
CA TYR A 252 2.08 4.03 -4.45
C TYR A 252 2.90 4.28 -3.18
N GLY A 253 4.04 3.61 -3.04
CA GLY A 253 4.94 3.75 -1.90
C GLY A 253 6.12 4.66 -2.20
N GLN A 254 6.47 5.51 -1.25
CA GLN A 254 7.61 6.43 -1.35
C GLN A 254 8.90 5.70 -1.71
N CYS A 255 9.53 6.11 -2.81
CA CYS A 255 10.87 5.70 -3.19
C CYS A 255 11.94 6.63 -2.60
N GLY A 256 11.58 7.88 -2.29
CA GLY A 256 12.42 8.89 -1.69
C GLY A 256 12.99 9.92 -2.67
N ASN A 257 13.03 9.64 -3.97
CA ASN A 257 13.32 10.64 -4.98
C ASN A 257 12.02 11.39 -5.35
N ILE A 258 11.92 12.67 -5.02
CA ILE A 258 10.69 13.47 -5.21
C ILE A 258 10.26 13.51 -6.68
N VAL A 259 11.20 13.62 -7.61
CA VAL A 259 10.89 13.66 -9.05
C VAL A 259 10.22 12.37 -9.47
N GLN A 260 10.79 11.22 -9.08
CA GLN A 260 10.26 9.90 -9.39
C GLN A 260 8.95 9.60 -8.65
N ASP A 261 8.86 9.94 -7.35
CA ASP A 261 7.65 9.71 -6.54
C ASP A 261 6.44 10.47 -7.10
N VAL A 262 6.62 11.75 -7.46
CA VAL A 262 5.55 12.57 -8.06
C VAL A 262 5.17 12.04 -9.44
N ALA A 263 6.16 11.70 -10.27
CA ALA A 263 5.93 11.13 -11.60
C ALA A 263 5.18 9.80 -11.53
N ALA A 264 5.55 8.94 -10.58
CA ALA A 264 5.01 7.59 -10.45
C ALA A 264 3.53 7.56 -10.09
N ILE A 265 3.13 8.33 -9.06
CA ILE A 265 1.72 8.30 -8.63
C ILE A 265 0.80 8.97 -9.65
N ARG A 266 1.27 10.02 -10.35
CA ARG A 266 0.53 10.63 -11.45
C ARG A 266 0.40 9.67 -12.63
N ALA A 267 1.49 9.01 -13.02
CA ALA A 267 1.46 7.98 -14.05
C ALA A 267 0.51 6.83 -13.69
N LEU A 268 0.48 6.41 -12.41
CA LEU A 268 -0.45 5.40 -11.91
C LEU A 268 -1.91 5.83 -12.11
N GLU A 269 -2.27 7.04 -11.68
CA GLU A 269 -3.64 7.54 -11.81
C GLU A 269 -4.08 7.64 -13.28
N GLU A 270 -3.22 8.18 -14.15
CA GLU A 270 -3.49 8.34 -15.57
C GLU A 270 -3.65 6.97 -16.26
N GLN A 271 -2.67 6.06 -16.10
CA GLN A 271 -2.73 4.74 -16.73
C GLN A 271 -3.87 3.88 -16.16
N CYS A 272 -4.10 3.89 -14.85
CA CYS A 272 -5.21 3.14 -14.26
C CYS A 272 -6.56 3.64 -14.82
N THR A 273 -6.73 4.95 -14.98
CA THR A 273 -7.93 5.52 -15.61
C THR A 273 -8.07 5.07 -17.07
N GLU A 274 -6.98 5.06 -17.82
CA GLU A 274 -6.96 4.60 -19.21
C GLU A 274 -7.33 3.12 -19.34
N TYR A 275 -6.72 2.26 -18.51
CA TYR A 275 -6.99 0.81 -18.52
C TYR A 275 -8.41 0.47 -18.05
N LEU A 276 -8.93 1.15 -17.03
CA LEU A 276 -10.33 0.99 -16.58
C LEU A 276 -11.30 1.34 -17.72
N LYS A 277 -11.10 2.47 -18.39
CA LYS A 277 -11.94 2.88 -19.54
C LYS A 277 -11.83 1.93 -20.71
N ALA A 278 -10.62 1.51 -21.07
CA ALA A 278 -10.37 0.57 -22.17
C ALA A 278 -11.01 -0.81 -21.91
N SER A 279 -11.14 -1.20 -20.63
CA SER A 279 -11.81 -2.43 -20.21
C SER A 279 -13.33 -2.27 -20.01
N GLY A 280 -13.90 -1.09 -20.27
CA GLY A 280 -15.34 -0.82 -20.17
C GLY A 280 -15.84 -0.39 -18.79
N TYR A 281 -14.97 -0.22 -17.79
CA TYR A 281 -15.36 0.20 -16.43
C TYR A 281 -15.45 1.73 -16.30
N ASN A 282 -16.39 2.33 -17.02
CA ASN A 282 -16.54 3.79 -17.11
C ASN A 282 -17.14 4.44 -15.84
N ASN A 283 -17.70 3.66 -14.93
CA ASN A 283 -18.38 4.10 -13.72
C ASN A 283 -17.52 3.99 -12.45
N VAL A 284 -16.23 3.70 -12.60
CA VAL A 284 -15.29 3.65 -11.47
C VAL A 284 -14.79 5.06 -11.14
N TYR A 285 -14.97 5.48 -9.88
CA TYR A 285 -14.33 6.66 -9.33
C TYR A 285 -12.98 6.31 -8.73
N LEU A 286 -11.93 6.79 -9.36
CA LEU A 286 -10.56 6.49 -8.97
C LEU A 286 -10.00 7.60 -8.07
N THR A 287 -9.36 7.20 -6.97
CA THR A 287 -8.57 8.06 -6.08
C THR A 287 -7.18 7.46 -5.87
N THR A 288 -6.29 8.22 -5.24
CA THR A 288 -4.90 7.80 -5.03
C THR A 288 -4.49 7.85 -3.57
N VAL A 289 -3.61 6.94 -3.16
CA VAL A 289 -2.96 6.96 -1.85
C VAL A 289 -1.45 6.90 -2.01
N PHE A 290 -0.76 7.80 -1.31
CA PHE A 290 0.69 7.80 -1.17
C PHE A 290 1.07 7.22 0.19
N HIS A 291 1.90 6.17 0.20
CA HIS A 291 2.44 5.62 1.43
C HIS A 291 3.80 6.25 1.71
N GLN A 292 3.95 6.90 2.87
CA GLN A 292 5.27 7.34 3.34
C GLN A 292 6.20 6.14 3.50
N TRP A 293 7.50 6.40 3.53
CA TRP A 293 8.58 5.43 3.51
C TRP A 293 8.29 4.15 4.33
N MET A 294 8.46 3.00 3.70
CA MET A 294 8.19 1.69 4.32
C MET A 294 9.44 0.84 4.54
N GLY A 295 10.62 1.34 4.18
CA GLY A 295 11.90 0.70 4.47
C GLY A 295 12.42 1.02 5.88
N GLY A 296 13.69 0.75 6.13
CA GLY A 296 14.34 1.06 7.40
C GLY A 296 14.34 2.55 7.72
N PHE A 297 13.95 2.92 8.93
CA PHE A 297 13.97 4.28 9.46
C PHE A 297 15.25 4.57 10.24
N PRO A 298 15.71 5.84 10.28
CA PRO A 298 16.71 6.28 11.23
C PRO A 298 16.22 6.06 12.68
N GLN A 299 17.16 5.79 13.61
CA GLN A 299 16.83 5.69 15.04
C GLN A 299 16.58 7.07 15.67
N ASP A 300 17.26 8.12 15.18
CA ASP A 300 17.04 9.48 15.64
C ASP A 300 15.67 10.00 15.17
N GLU A 301 14.83 10.44 16.12
CA GLU A 301 13.48 10.91 15.84
C GLU A 301 13.46 12.15 14.92
N SER A 302 14.44 13.04 15.05
CA SER A 302 14.54 14.24 14.21
C SER A 302 14.81 13.86 12.76
N GLN A 303 15.67 12.85 12.53
CA GLN A 303 15.92 12.30 11.21
C GLN A 303 14.69 11.56 10.68
N ALA A 304 13.98 10.81 11.54
CA ALA A 304 12.74 10.15 11.17
C ALA A 304 11.67 11.16 10.72
N PHE A 305 11.52 12.31 11.41
CA PHE A 305 10.65 13.40 10.95
C PHE A 305 11.07 13.96 9.60
N GLY A 306 12.37 14.01 9.28
CA GLY A 306 12.86 14.38 7.96
C GLY A 306 12.31 13.45 6.86
N VAL A 307 12.35 12.12 7.09
CA VAL A 307 11.80 11.12 6.16
C VAL A 307 10.28 11.25 6.01
N ILE A 308 9.56 11.47 7.13
CA ILE A 308 8.09 11.68 7.14
C ILE A 308 7.73 12.95 6.35
N SER A 309 8.45 14.04 6.59
CA SER A 309 8.22 15.32 5.89
C SER A 309 8.49 15.22 4.39
N LEU A 310 9.54 14.51 3.98
CA LEU A 310 9.83 14.25 2.57
C LEU A 310 8.66 13.52 1.89
N GLY A 311 8.07 12.52 2.57
CA GLY A 311 6.89 11.80 2.07
C GLY A 311 5.66 12.68 1.97
N ALA A 312 5.46 13.61 2.92
CA ALA A 312 4.36 14.57 2.87
C ALA A 312 4.52 15.56 1.70
N ILE A 313 5.75 16.02 1.42
CA ILE A 313 6.06 16.87 0.26
C ILE A 313 5.71 16.14 -1.03
N ALA A 314 6.18 14.91 -1.22
CA ALA A 314 5.91 14.12 -2.42
C ALA A 314 4.40 13.89 -2.62
N ALA A 315 3.66 13.52 -1.56
CA ALA A 315 2.22 13.33 -1.61
C ALA A 315 1.46 14.59 -2.04
N SER A 316 1.83 15.75 -1.47
CA SER A 316 1.23 17.04 -1.83
C SER A 316 1.52 17.44 -3.27
N LEU A 317 2.78 17.38 -3.71
CA LEU A 317 3.18 17.72 -5.08
C LEU A 317 2.57 16.79 -6.14
N ALA A 318 2.29 15.55 -5.76
CA ALA A 318 1.61 14.59 -6.62
C ALA A 318 0.08 14.77 -6.66
N ASN A 319 -0.51 15.61 -5.81
CA ASN A 319 -1.95 15.71 -5.57
C ASN A 319 -2.57 14.37 -5.16
N ALA A 320 -1.88 13.59 -4.34
CA ALA A 320 -2.43 12.35 -3.83
C ALA A 320 -3.68 12.63 -2.99
N THR A 321 -4.76 11.85 -3.18
CA THR A 321 -6.01 12.07 -2.45
C THR A 321 -5.83 11.86 -0.94
N LYS A 322 -4.98 10.90 -0.57
CA LYS A 322 -4.58 10.70 0.83
C LYS A 322 -3.13 10.24 0.98
N VAL A 323 -2.59 10.41 2.16
CA VAL A 323 -1.26 9.92 2.54
C VAL A 323 -1.37 9.02 3.77
N ILE A 324 -0.70 7.86 3.72
CA ILE A 324 -0.53 7.00 4.89
C ILE A 324 0.70 7.48 5.66
N VAL A 325 0.42 7.92 6.88
CA VAL A 325 1.40 8.60 7.73
C VAL A 325 2.18 7.59 8.55
N LYS A 326 3.49 7.81 8.61
CA LYS A 326 4.44 7.09 9.45
C LYS A 326 4.70 7.84 10.76
N THR A 327 5.39 7.17 11.68
CA THR A 327 5.70 7.71 13.00
C THR A 327 7.20 7.85 13.21
N PRO A 328 7.67 8.74 14.11
CA PRO A 328 9.09 8.80 14.45
C PRO A 328 9.59 7.52 15.14
N HIS A 329 8.69 6.65 15.61
CA HIS A 329 9.01 5.39 16.28
C HIS A 329 9.09 4.16 15.34
N GLU A 330 9.10 4.34 14.03
CA GLU A 330 9.16 3.21 13.07
C GLU A 330 10.38 2.28 13.29
N ALA A 331 11.49 2.82 13.79
CA ALA A 331 12.69 2.03 14.11
C ALA A 331 12.56 1.24 15.43
N TYR A 332 11.57 1.54 16.27
CA TYR A 332 11.43 0.96 17.63
C TYR A 332 10.33 -0.12 17.74
N GLY A 333 9.60 -0.41 16.67
CA GLY A 333 8.53 -1.40 16.66
C GLY A 333 7.13 -0.79 16.75
N VAL A 334 6.31 -1.18 17.74
CA VAL A 334 4.95 -0.66 17.88
C VAL A 334 4.98 0.77 18.45
N PRO A 335 4.53 1.78 17.68
CA PRO A 335 4.59 3.17 18.12
C PRO A 335 3.54 3.48 19.18
N THR A 336 3.85 4.44 20.06
CA THR A 336 2.88 4.99 21.01
C THR A 336 1.82 5.83 20.29
N LYS A 337 0.69 6.11 20.97
CA LYS A 337 -0.36 6.99 20.42
C LYS A 337 0.15 8.41 20.20
N GLU A 338 1.05 8.88 21.10
CA GLU A 338 1.69 10.20 21.00
C GLU A 338 2.61 10.31 19.78
N ALA A 339 3.45 9.30 19.52
CA ALA A 339 4.31 9.25 18.33
C ALA A 339 3.49 9.20 17.03
N ASN A 340 2.39 8.45 17.03
CA ASN A 340 1.44 8.47 15.91
C ASN A 340 0.88 9.88 15.69
N ALA A 341 0.40 10.55 16.75
CA ALA A 341 -0.13 11.90 16.66
C ALA A 341 0.92 12.92 16.20
N GLN A 342 2.18 12.78 16.63
CA GLN A 342 3.30 13.63 16.20
C GLN A 342 3.54 13.46 14.68
N GLY A 343 3.59 12.24 14.18
CA GLY A 343 3.73 11.96 12.75
C GLY A 343 2.63 12.60 11.93
N ILE A 344 1.37 12.52 12.39
CA ILE A 344 0.22 13.15 11.73
C ILE A 344 0.38 14.67 11.71
N ARG A 345 0.70 15.29 12.85
CA ARG A 345 0.86 16.76 12.93
C ARG A 345 1.99 17.25 12.02
N ALA A 346 3.13 16.55 12.01
CA ALA A 346 4.25 16.87 11.12
C ALA A 346 3.85 16.78 9.66
N THR A 347 3.17 15.70 9.26
CA THR A 347 2.65 15.52 7.90
C THR A 347 1.67 16.64 7.54
N LYS A 348 0.67 16.92 8.38
CA LYS A 348 -0.33 17.96 8.12
C LYS A 348 0.28 19.35 8.02
N MET A 349 1.28 19.66 8.84
CA MET A 349 1.99 20.94 8.75
C MET A 349 2.59 21.11 7.35
N VAL A 350 3.25 20.08 6.81
CA VAL A 350 3.83 20.14 5.46
C VAL A 350 2.75 20.27 4.40
N LEU A 351 1.66 19.47 4.49
CA LEU A 351 0.55 19.54 3.55
C LEU A 351 -0.08 20.94 3.53
N ASN A 352 -0.31 21.55 4.70
CA ASN A 352 -0.87 22.90 4.82
C ASN A 352 0.06 23.97 4.23
N LEU A 353 1.38 23.85 4.44
CA LEU A 353 2.36 24.78 3.87
C LEU A 353 2.39 24.72 2.33
N LEU A 354 2.10 23.57 1.73
CA LEU A 354 2.16 23.35 0.30
C LEU A 354 0.82 23.54 -0.42
N GLN A 355 -0.30 23.57 0.31
CA GLN A 355 -1.64 23.57 -0.27
C GLN A 355 -1.88 24.72 -1.27
N GLU A 356 -1.38 25.92 -0.95
CA GLU A 356 -1.53 27.11 -1.79
C GLU A 356 -0.40 27.26 -2.83
N GLN A 357 0.61 26.36 -2.80
CA GLN A 357 1.74 26.43 -3.71
C GLN A 357 1.46 25.66 -5.00
N LYS A 358 1.49 26.36 -6.13
CA LYS A 358 1.36 25.75 -7.46
C LYS A 358 2.76 25.55 -8.06
N MET A 359 3.23 24.30 -8.06
CA MET A 359 4.50 23.96 -8.67
C MET A 359 4.26 23.30 -10.05
N PRO A 360 4.78 23.88 -11.14
CA PRO A 360 4.69 23.24 -12.45
C PRO A 360 5.56 21.98 -12.49
N LEU A 361 5.16 21.02 -13.31
CA LEU A 361 5.99 19.83 -13.53
C LEU A 361 7.29 20.22 -14.23
N SER A 362 8.39 19.72 -13.72
CA SER A 362 9.70 19.84 -14.37
C SER A 362 9.81 18.92 -15.59
N ILE A 363 10.72 19.23 -16.51
CA ILE A 363 11.03 18.36 -17.65
C ILE A 363 11.47 16.97 -17.16
N GLN A 364 12.20 16.91 -16.04
CA GLN A 364 12.64 15.66 -15.45
C GLN A 364 11.45 14.82 -14.98
N GLN A 365 10.45 15.42 -14.32
CA GLN A 365 9.22 14.70 -13.92
C GLN A 365 8.42 14.18 -15.13
N ILE A 366 8.34 14.95 -16.21
CA ILE A 366 7.67 14.54 -17.45
C ILE A 366 8.40 13.35 -18.09
N ASN A 367 9.73 13.39 -18.16
CA ASN A 367 10.53 12.31 -18.75
C ASN A 367 10.46 11.04 -17.89
N GLU A 368 10.53 11.19 -16.57
CA GLU A 368 10.38 10.07 -15.63
C GLU A 368 8.99 9.42 -15.75
N SER A 369 7.93 10.23 -15.82
CA SER A 369 6.57 9.73 -16.03
C SER A 369 6.43 8.96 -17.35
N ARG A 370 7.05 9.43 -18.45
CA ARG A 370 7.04 8.72 -19.73
C ARG A 370 7.72 7.35 -19.63
N MET A 371 8.88 7.29 -18.96
CA MET A 371 9.59 6.03 -18.77
C MET A 371 8.80 5.05 -17.91
N ILE A 372 8.29 5.49 -16.76
CA ILE A 372 7.45 4.66 -15.89
C ILE A 372 6.24 4.11 -16.65
N LYS A 373 5.58 4.95 -17.46
CA LYS A 373 4.43 4.51 -18.27
C LYS A 373 4.82 3.48 -19.32
N ALA A 374 5.93 3.68 -20.02
CA ALA A 374 6.43 2.74 -21.04
C ALA A 374 6.77 1.38 -20.42
N GLU A 375 7.50 1.37 -19.31
CA GLU A 375 7.83 0.17 -18.55
C GLU A 375 6.56 -0.56 -18.07
N THR A 376 5.61 0.16 -17.44
CA THR A 376 4.33 -0.39 -16.97
C THR A 376 3.54 -1.02 -18.11
N GLN A 377 3.50 -0.37 -19.27
CA GLN A 377 2.79 -0.85 -20.45
C GLN A 377 3.41 -2.16 -21.00
N CYS A 378 4.74 -2.26 -21.01
CA CYS A 378 5.42 -3.52 -21.40
C CYS A 378 5.02 -4.67 -20.46
N ILE A 379 5.01 -4.42 -19.14
CA ILE A 379 4.63 -5.43 -18.13
C ILE A 379 3.17 -5.86 -18.35
N LEU A 380 2.23 -4.92 -18.38
CA LEU A 380 0.81 -5.21 -18.52
C LEU A 380 0.48 -5.88 -19.86
N GLY A 381 1.11 -5.47 -20.94
CA GLY A 381 0.97 -6.11 -22.25
C GLY A 381 1.37 -7.58 -22.21
N LYS A 382 2.48 -7.90 -21.54
CA LYS A 382 2.93 -9.29 -21.40
C LYS A 382 2.05 -10.12 -20.46
N VAL A 383 1.52 -9.50 -19.40
CA VAL A 383 0.53 -10.15 -18.52
C VAL A 383 -0.71 -10.59 -19.34
N LEU A 384 -1.26 -9.70 -20.15
CA LEU A 384 -2.43 -9.99 -20.98
C LEU A 384 -2.12 -11.06 -22.05
N GLU A 385 -0.94 -11.02 -22.66
CA GLU A 385 -0.47 -12.05 -23.61
C GLU A 385 -0.42 -13.42 -22.95
N LEU A 386 0.23 -13.55 -21.79
CA LEU A 386 0.35 -14.81 -21.04
C LEU A 386 -1.01 -15.36 -20.60
N GLY A 387 -1.94 -14.47 -20.28
CA GLY A 387 -3.33 -14.82 -19.92
C GLY A 387 -4.23 -15.09 -21.11
N LYS A 388 -3.76 -14.92 -22.35
CA LYS A 388 -4.60 -14.97 -23.56
C LYS A 388 -5.82 -14.04 -23.46
N GLY A 389 -5.61 -12.85 -22.91
CA GLY A 389 -6.63 -11.84 -22.64
C GLY A 389 -7.29 -11.93 -21.27
N ASP A 390 -7.13 -13.01 -20.51
CA ASP A 390 -7.61 -13.09 -19.13
C ASP A 390 -6.58 -12.53 -18.14
N LEU A 391 -6.95 -11.48 -17.43
CA LEU A 391 -6.04 -10.75 -16.54
C LEU A 391 -5.67 -11.57 -15.29
N ALA A 392 -6.60 -12.30 -14.70
CA ALA A 392 -6.35 -13.07 -13.49
C ALA A 392 -5.39 -14.25 -13.78
N LEU A 393 -5.67 -15.01 -14.84
CA LEU A 393 -4.79 -16.08 -15.29
C LEU A 393 -3.43 -15.54 -15.76
N GLY A 394 -3.44 -14.42 -16.48
CA GLY A 394 -2.22 -13.75 -16.95
C GLY A 394 -1.32 -13.32 -15.80
N THR A 395 -1.90 -12.84 -14.72
CA THR A 395 -1.14 -12.44 -13.51
C THR A 395 -0.42 -13.64 -12.88
N VAL A 396 -1.10 -14.77 -12.68
CA VAL A 396 -0.45 -15.98 -12.12
C VAL A 396 0.71 -16.42 -13.01
N ARG A 397 0.48 -16.53 -14.32
CA ARG A 397 1.51 -16.92 -15.30
C ARG A 397 2.66 -15.91 -15.39
N ALA A 398 2.37 -14.63 -15.21
CA ALA A 398 3.40 -13.58 -15.22
C ALA A 398 4.35 -13.69 -14.02
N PHE A 399 3.84 -14.02 -12.83
CA PHE A 399 4.70 -14.32 -11.68
C PHE A 399 5.50 -15.60 -11.88
N GLU A 400 4.89 -16.67 -12.38
CA GLU A 400 5.58 -17.91 -12.73
C GLU A 400 6.71 -17.69 -13.75
N ALA A 401 6.48 -16.83 -14.74
CA ALA A 401 7.45 -16.48 -15.76
C ALA A 401 8.49 -15.44 -15.33
N GLY A 402 8.29 -14.76 -14.18
CA GLY A 402 9.13 -13.67 -13.71
C GLY A 402 8.97 -12.35 -14.49
N VAL A 403 7.85 -12.19 -15.20
CA VAL A 403 7.43 -10.91 -15.83
C VAL A 403 6.99 -9.92 -14.77
N LEU A 404 6.20 -10.40 -13.80
CA LEU A 404 5.99 -9.74 -12.51
C LEU A 404 6.96 -10.37 -11.52
N ASP A 405 7.81 -9.54 -10.94
CA ASP A 405 8.84 -10.00 -10.01
C ASP A 405 9.13 -8.90 -8.97
N ILE A 406 8.81 -9.17 -7.71
CA ILE A 406 8.92 -8.19 -6.65
C ILE A 406 10.24 -8.40 -5.90
N PRO A 407 11.15 -7.41 -5.86
CA PRO A 407 12.42 -7.58 -5.19
C PRO A 407 12.24 -7.89 -3.71
N PHE A 408 13.03 -8.82 -3.21
CA PHE A 408 13.07 -9.24 -1.80
C PHE A 408 11.77 -9.86 -1.25
N ALA A 409 10.79 -10.17 -2.10
CA ALA A 409 9.55 -10.81 -1.65
C ALA A 409 9.79 -12.26 -1.21
N PRO A 410 9.18 -12.70 -0.08
CA PRO A 410 9.44 -14.03 0.49
C PRO A 410 8.67 -15.17 -0.18
N SER A 411 7.74 -14.85 -1.09
CA SER A 411 6.85 -15.85 -1.71
C SER A 411 7.61 -16.79 -2.65
N ILE A 412 7.32 -18.10 -2.55
CA ILE A 412 7.82 -19.10 -3.50
C ILE A 412 7.23 -18.94 -4.91
N HIS A 413 6.18 -18.14 -5.05
CA HIS A 413 5.55 -17.80 -6.33
C HIS A 413 6.17 -16.55 -6.98
N ASN A 414 7.18 -15.96 -6.38
CA ASN A 414 7.94 -14.85 -6.90
C ASN A 414 9.29 -15.34 -7.44
N ALA A 415 9.67 -14.92 -8.64
CA ALA A 415 10.90 -15.43 -9.28
C ALA A 415 12.19 -14.95 -8.57
N GLY A 416 12.19 -13.72 -8.04
CA GLY A 416 13.32 -13.15 -7.31
C GLY A 416 14.58 -12.93 -8.17
N LYS A 417 14.40 -12.71 -9.47
CA LYS A 417 15.50 -12.49 -10.44
C LYS A 417 15.75 -11.01 -10.73
N MET A 418 14.68 -10.21 -10.70
CA MET A 418 14.79 -8.77 -10.93
C MET A 418 15.43 -8.11 -9.71
N MET A 419 16.46 -7.28 -9.94
CA MET A 419 17.14 -6.52 -8.89
C MET A 419 17.18 -5.03 -9.22
N PRO A 420 16.79 -4.18 -8.27
CA PRO A 420 16.85 -2.72 -8.41
C PRO A 420 18.13 -2.14 -7.82
N ALA A 421 18.50 -0.94 -8.27
CA ALA A 421 19.42 -0.05 -7.57
C ALA A 421 19.01 1.40 -7.82
N ARG A 422 19.55 2.34 -7.05
CA ARG A 422 19.33 3.77 -7.31
C ARG A 422 20.33 4.28 -8.34
N ASP A 423 19.89 5.21 -9.18
CA ASP A 423 20.78 5.97 -10.05
C ASP A 423 21.51 7.10 -9.28
N ASN A 424 22.26 7.93 -10.00
CA ASN A 424 23.04 9.01 -9.38
C ASN A 424 22.19 10.12 -8.76
N ASP A 425 20.93 10.25 -9.17
CA ASP A 425 19.95 11.20 -8.64
C ASP A 425 19.08 10.58 -7.53
N GLY A 426 19.22 9.28 -7.25
CA GLY A 426 18.50 8.53 -6.24
C GLY A 426 17.20 7.91 -6.71
N ALA A 427 16.86 8.00 -8.00
CA ALA A 427 15.73 7.29 -8.57
C ALA A 427 16.02 5.79 -8.71
N ILE A 428 14.98 4.95 -8.54
CA ILE A 428 15.12 3.49 -8.63
C ILE A 428 15.15 3.08 -10.09
N ARG A 429 16.12 2.22 -10.45
CA ARG A 429 16.33 1.66 -11.79
C ARG A 429 16.45 0.14 -11.71
N TYR A 430 16.28 -0.52 -12.84
CA TYR A 430 16.49 -1.95 -12.96
C TYR A 430 17.98 -2.24 -13.15
N LEU A 431 18.61 -2.82 -12.14
CA LEU A 431 19.99 -3.30 -12.19
C LEU A 431 20.09 -4.63 -12.93
N ASP A 432 19.23 -5.58 -12.55
CA ASP A 432 19.01 -6.82 -13.28
C ASP A 432 17.54 -6.88 -13.68
N PHE A 433 17.28 -7.05 -14.96
CA PHE A 433 15.91 -7.08 -15.49
C PHE A 433 15.21 -8.42 -15.23
N GLY A 434 15.95 -9.48 -14.88
CA GLY A 434 15.37 -10.83 -14.82
C GLY A 434 14.65 -11.17 -16.11
N ASN A 435 13.35 -11.43 -16.01
CA ASN A 435 12.48 -11.76 -17.16
C ASN A 435 11.47 -10.64 -17.48
N VAL A 436 11.68 -9.43 -16.98
CA VAL A 436 10.81 -8.29 -17.28
C VAL A 436 10.88 -7.95 -18.78
N PRO A 437 9.75 -7.76 -19.47
CA PRO A 437 9.69 -7.78 -20.94
C PRO A 437 9.96 -6.41 -21.58
N PHE A 438 11.01 -5.73 -21.15
CA PHE A 438 11.35 -4.40 -21.68
C PHE A 438 11.99 -4.47 -23.06
N ALA A 439 11.64 -3.51 -23.90
CA ALA A 439 12.35 -3.21 -25.13
C ALA A 439 13.79 -2.70 -24.84
N GLU A 440 14.68 -2.82 -25.80
CA GLU A 440 16.09 -2.57 -25.57
C GLU A 440 16.39 -1.09 -25.23
N ASP A 441 15.67 -0.15 -25.83
CA ASP A 441 15.76 1.28 -25.51
C ASP A 441 15.43 1.61 -24.07
N ILE A 442 14.43 0.91 -23.48
CA ILE A 442 14.07 1.03 -22.05
C ILE A 442 15.18 0.46 -21.17
N LYS A 443 15.76 -0.69 -21.57
CA LYS A 443 16.87 -1.29 -20.84
C LYS A 443 18.10 -0.40 -20.89
N ASP A 444 18.43 0.17 -22.06
CA ASP A 444 19.56 1.07 -22.24
C ASP A 444 19.41 2.34 -21.41
N PHE A 445 18.21 2.88 -21.28
CA PHE A 445 17.96 4.00 -20.37
C PHE A 445 18.30 3.64 -18.90
N ASN A 446 17.82 2.50 -18.40
CA ASN A 446 18.10 2.06 -17.03
C ASN A 446 19.61 1.79 -16.82
N ARG A 447 20.26 1.09 -17.77
CA ARG A 447 21.71 0.81 -17.73
C ARG A 447 22.52 2.10 -17.70
N GLY A 448 22.25 3.03 -18.62
CA GLY A 448 22.97 4.31 -18.71
C GLY A 448 22.89 5.12 -17.42
N LYS A 449 21.70 5.12 -16.76
CA LYS A 449 21.52 5.79 -15.47
C LYS A 449 22.34 5.17 -14.32
N LEU A 450 22.49 3.85 -14.31
CA LEU A 450 23.34 3.17 -13.32
C LEU A 450 24.83 3.30 -13.64
N GLU A 451 25.20 3.33 -14.93
CA GLU A 451 26.58 3.59 -15.36
C GLU A 451 27.03 5.02 -15.02
N GLU A 452 26.15 6.03 -15.16
CA GLU A 452 26.40 7.41 -14.69
C GLU A 452 26.78 7.41 -13.20
N ARG A 453 26.04 6.67 -12.35
CA ARG A 453 26.35 6.53 -10.93
C ARG A 453 27.67 5.80 -10.71
N ALA A 454 27.89 4.69 -11.41
CA ALA A 454 29.12 3.90 -11.29
C ALA A 454 30.35 4.70 -11.61
N MET A 455 30.31 5.52 -12.69
CA MET A 455 31.38 6.45 -13.05
C MET A 455 31.61 7.50 -11.96
N PHE A 456 30.55 8.10 -11.43
CA PHE A 456 30.64 9.09 -10.35
C PHE A 456 31.27 8.51 -9.08
N GLU A 457 30.94 7.27 -8.73
CA GLU A 457 31.41 6.58 -7.52
C GLU A 457 32.75 5.82 -7.75
N HIS A 458 33.31 5.83 -8.96
CA HIS A 458 34.51 5.04 -9.33
C HIS A 458 34.37 3.54 -8.96
N ARG A 459 33.22 2.94 -9.26
CA ARG A 459 32.93 1.53 -9.00
C ARG A 459 32.29 0.85 -10.20
N SER A 460 32.15 -0.48 -10.14
CA SER A 460 31.36 -1.25 -11.10
C SER A 460 29.86 -1.15 -10.81
N VAL A 461 29.04 -1.35 -11.86
CA VAL A 461 27.60 -1.61 -11.69
C VAL A 461 27.45 -3.05 -11.26
N ASP A 462 27.09 -3.27 -9.99
CA ASP A 462 26.95 -4.60 -9.41
C ASP A 462 25.91 -4.64 -8.26
N PHE A 463 25.60 -5.84 -7.77
CA PHE A 463 24.62 -6.08 -6.73
C PHE A 463 24.95 -5.36 -5.40
N LYS A 464 26.19 -4.96 -5.17
CA LYS A 464 26.55 -4.19 -3.98
C LYS A 464 25.83 -2.84 -3.94
N MET A 465 25.53 -2.22 -5.10
CA MET A 465 24.72 -1.01 -5.18
C MET A 465 23.34 -1.23 -4.53
N THR A 466 22.70 -2.35 -4.83
CA THR A 466 21.40 -2.71 -4.23
C THR A 466 21.48 -2.82 -2.70
N ILE A 467 22.48 -3.53 -2.19
CA ILE A 467 22.70 -3.72 -0.75
C ILE A 467 22.91 -2.38 -0.06
N ASP A 468 23.77 -1.54 -0.62
CA ASP A 468 24.09 -0.23 -0.08
C ASP A 468 22.82 0.66 -0.02
N ASP A 469 21.99 0.62 -1.08
CA ASP A 469 20.76 1.43 -1.19
C ASP A 469 19.65 0.97 -0.23
N VAL A 470 19.53 -0.33 0.06
CA VAL A 470 18.52 -0.85 1.00
C VAL A 470 18.66 -0.21 2.38
N TYR A 471 19.87 0.04 2.83
CA TYR A 471 20.15 0.60 4.16
C TYR A 471 20.39 2.12 4.16
N ALA A 472 20.39 2.77 3.00
CA ALA A 472 20.82 4.17 2.87
C ALA A 472 19.97 5.12 3.74
N VAL A 473 18.62 5.03 3.67
CA VAL A 473 17.73 5.94 4.41
C VAL A 473 17.89 5.78 5.92
N SER A 474 18.03 4.56 6.44
CA SER A 474 18.27 4.33 7.87
C SER A 474 19.62 4.87 8.36
N LYS A 475 20.55 5.13 7.43
CA LYS A 475 21.87 5.72 7.69
C LYS A 475 21.95 7.23 7.37
N GLY A 476 20.83 7.86 7.07
CA GLY A 476 20.74 9.31 6.85
C GLY A 476 20.99 9.77 5.41
N GLY A 477 20.99 8.87 4.41
CA GLY A 477 21.15 9.20 3.00
C GLY A 477 20.11 8.52 2.12
N LEU A 478 19.84 9.05 0.92
CA LEU A 478 18.94 8.40 -0.04
C LEU A 478 19.67 7.30 -0.82
N ILE A 479 20.91 7.55 -1.20
CA ILE A 479 21.75 6.68 -2.01
C ILE A 479 22.82 6.07 -1.11
N GLY A 480 22.98 4.75 -1.18
CA GLY A 480 24.07 4.04 -0.53
C GLY A 480 25.38 4.27 -1.29
N ARG A 481 26.03 5.40 -1.03
CA ARG A 481 27.33 5.72 -1.64
C ARG A 481 28.39 4.75 -1.09
N ALA A 482 29.27 4.27 -1.99
CA ALA A 482 30.49 3.63 -1.55
C ALA A 482 31.27 4.62 -0.67
N GLU A 483 31.79 4.16 0.48
CA GLU A 483 32.63 4.97 1.36
C GLU A 483 33.88 5.41 0.59
N SER A 484 33.75 6.47 -0.19
CA SER A 484 34.90 7.26 -0.64
C SER A 484 35.17 8.27 0.45
N GLU A 485 36.30 8.14 1.15
CA GLU A 485 36.79 9.28 1.94
C GLU A 485 36.78 10.51 1.02
N PRO A 486 36.07 11.59 1.37
CA PRO A 486 36.11 12.81 0.60
C PRO A 486 37.58 13.20 0.35
N GLU A 487 37.93 13.62 -0.85
CA GLU A 487 39.32 14.04 -1.17
C GLU A 487 39.83 15.08 -0.17
N ALA A 488 38.94 15.93 0.36
CA ALA A 488 39.24 16.86 1.45
C ALA A 488 39.69 16.15 2.74
N VAL A 489 39.12 14.99 3.10
CA VAL A 489 39.53 14.21 4.27
C VAL A 489 40.84 13.46 3.99
N LYS A 490 41.03 12.95 2.75
CA LYS A 490 42.32 12.36 2.32
C LYS A 490 43.44 13.40 2.32
N SER A 491 43.13 14.61 1.90
CA SER A 491 44.10 15.71 1.94
C SER A 491 44.47 16.13 3.35
N LEU A 492 43.46 16.23 4.28
CA LEU A 492 43.69 16.53 5.70
C LEU A 492 44.49 15.43 6.41
N LYS A 493 44.24 14.14 6.14
CA LYS A 493 45.05 13.03 6.65
C LYS A 493 46.50 13.06 6.16
N LYS A 494 46.78 13.57 4.96
CA LYS A 494 48.17 13.79 4.45
C LYS A 494 48.94 14.85 5.26
N TYR A 495 48.24 15.80 5.92
CA TYR A 495 48.84 16.83 6.73
C TYR A 495 48.95 16.48 8.21
N THR A 496 48.20 15.50 8.73
CA THR A 496 48.22 15.11 10.14
C THR A 496 49.26 14.04 10.49
N TYR A 497 49.96 13.45 9.50
CA TYR A 497 51.02 12.44 9.70
C TYR A 497 52.43 12.96 9.49
N LYS A 498 52.71 14.24 9.76
CA LYS A 498 54.05 14.80 9.85
C LYS A 498 54.23 15.62 11.12
N THR A 499 54.18 14.92 12.25
CA THR A 499 54.77 15.43 13.49
C THR A 499 55.45 14.23 14.14
N GLU A 500 56.68 14.03 13.81
CA GLU A 500 57.71 13.57 14.74
C GLU A 500 58.24 14.75 15.50
#